data_c05a2c64ee87cc53eda52222b3d1c3ee
#
_entry.id   c05a2c64ee87cc53eda52222b3d1c3ee
#
_cell.length_a   1.000
_cell.length_b   1.000
_cell.length_c   1.000
_cell.angle_alpha   90.00
_cell.angle_beta   90.00
_cell.angle_gamma   90.00
#
_symmetry.space_group_name_H-M   'P 1'
#
loop_
_entity.id
_entity.type
_entity.pdbx_description
1 polymer ?
#
loop_
_entity_poly.entity_id
_entity_poly.type
_entity_poly.pdbx_seq_one_letter_code
_entity_poly.pdbx_strand_id
1 'polypeptide(L)'
;MRFFCAVILIKVMCELCILEDRTNTYMDTKKFIILDCDSCLIPMAVWKEHTMVIPKEYSELMESMLHKVAKKFYGNEYAYHIDKNQRKIFDHLHWHARKA
;
A
#
# COMPACT_ATOMS: atom_id res chain seq x y z
N MET A 1 16.36 12.50 12.57
CA MET A 1 15.85 12.83 12.38
C MET A 1 15.30 13.52 12.10
N ARG A 2 15.13 13.78 12.03
CA ARG A 2 14.41 14.46 11.58
C ARG A 2 14.11 15.53 12.21
N PHE A 3 13.88 16.39 12.32
CA PHE A 3 13.67 17.22 12.62
C PHE A 3 13.23 17.98 12.61
N PHE A 4 12.44 18.44 12.77
CA PHE A 4 11.97 18.93 12.40
C PHE A 4 11.07 19.99 12.48
N CYS A 5 10.04 20.44 12.50
CA CYS A 5 9.25 21.58 12.16
C CYS A 5 7.85 21.11 11.81
N ALA A 6 6.89 21.99 11.64
CA ALA A 6 5.51 21.60 11.39
C ALA A 6 5.34 20.79 10.13
N VAL A 7 6.09 21.12 9.11
CA VAL A 7 6.02 20.38 7.83
C VAL A 7 6.43 18.95 8.02
N ILE A 8 7.49 18.75 8.79
CA ILE A 8 7.95 17.39 9.07
C ILE A 8 6.92 16.65 9.89
N LEU A 9 6.27 17.33 10.82
CA LEU A 9 5.24 16.71 11.64
C LEU A 9 4.06 16.23 10.79
N ILE A 10 3.66 17.01 9.82
CA ILE A 10 2.57 16.61 8.93
C ILE A 10 2.92 15.33 8.21
N LYS A 11 4.15 15.23 7.70
CA LYS A 11 4.60 14.02 7.03
C LYS A 11 4.65 12.83 7.98
N VAL A 12 5.10 13.06 9.19
CA VAL A 12 5.20 12.01 10.19
C VAL A 12 3.82 11.45 10.51
N MET A 13 2.77 12.24 10.39
CA MET A 13 1.43 11.79 10.66
C MET A 13 0.84 10.92 9.57
N CYS A 14 1.44 10.88 8.39
CA CYS A 14 0.99 9.96 7.35
C CYS A 14 1.72 8.63 7.52
N GLU A 15 0.99 7.62 7.96
CA GLU A 15 1.57 6.30 8.23
C GLU A 15 2.16 5.67 6.99
N LEU A 16 1.61 5.98 5.81
CA LEU A 16 2.08 5.37 4.58
C LEU A 16 3.34 6.02 4.04
N CYS A 17 3.69 7.20 4.52
CA CYS A 17 4.95 7.83 4.17
C CYS A 17 6.11 7.20 4.92
N ILE A 18 5.83 6.67 6.11
CA ILE A 18 6.86 6.09 6.97
C ILE A 18 6.42 4.67 7.30
N LEU A 19 6.76 3.75 6.41
CA LEU A 19 6.45 2.34 6.61
C LEU A 19 7.64 1.68 7.26
N GLU A 20 7.41 1.16 8.45
CA GLU A 20 8.41 0.40 9.17
C GLU A 20 8.24 -1.07 8.88
N ASP A 21 9.30 -1.83 9.08
CA ASP A 21 9.32 -3.24 8.79
C ASP A 21 8.64 -4.01 9.93
N ARG A 22 7.30 -3.92 10.00
CA ARG A 22 6.53 -4.54 11.07
C ARG A 22 5.62 -5.66 10.57
N THR A 23 5.47 -5.78 9.26
CA THR A 23 4.61 -6.80 8.67
C THR A 23 5.34 -7.47 7.52
N ASN A 24 4.75 -8.54 6.98
CA ASN A 24 5.35 -9.22 5.84
C ASN A 24 5.41 -8.29 4.64
N THR A 25 6.57 -8.27 3.99
CA THR A 25 6.74 -7.53 2.76
C THR A 25 6.85 -8.53 1.62
N TYR A 26 5.96 -8.39 0.63
CA TYR A 26 5.93 -9.29 -0.52
C TYR A 26 6.76 -8.78 -1.69
N MET A 27 6.82 -7.48 -1.85
CA MET A 27 7.52 -6.86 -2.97
C MET A 27 7.90 -5.43 -2.60
N ASP A 28 9.14 -5.05 -2.89
CA ASP A 28 9.61 -3.70 -2.59
C ASP A 28 10.32 -3.19 -3.82
N THR A 29 9.69 -2.26 -4.53
CA THR A 29 10.26 -1.65 -5.72
C THR A 29 10.63 -0.20 -5.45
N LYS A 30 11.22 0.45 -6.44
CA LYS A 30 11.59 1.84 -6.33
C LYS A 30 10.37 2.75 -6.14
N LYS A 31 9.24 2.39 -6.72
CA LYS A 31 8.06 3.24 -6.78
C LYS A 31 6.95 2.82 -5.83
N PHE A 32 6.85 1.52 -5.54
CA PHE A 32 5.79 1.04 -4.67
C PHE A 32 6.25 -0.16 -3.89
N ILE A 33 5.50 -0.47 -2.83
CA ILE A 33 5.76 -1.60 -1.98
C ILE A 33 4.46 -2.36 -1.77
N ILE A 34 4.54 -3.69 -1.70
CA ILE A 34 3.39 -4.53 -1.36
C ILE A 34 3.74 -5.27 -0.09
N LEU A 35 2.93 -5.07 0.93
CA LEU A 35 3.15 -5.63 2.25
C LEU A 35 1.79 -5.87 2.90
N ASP A 36 1.79 -6.56 4.04
CA ASP A 36 0.55 -6.72 4.80
C ASP A 36 0.18 -5.41 5.47
N CYS A 37 -1.10 -5.06 5.40
CA CYS A 37 -1.64 -3.92 6.13
C CYS A 37 -1.47 -4.17 7.62
N ASP A 38 -0.98 -3.16 8.34
CA ASP A 38 -0.68 -3.29 9.75
C ASP A 38 -1.92 -3.62 10.59
N SER A 39 -3.06 -3.05 10.24
CA SER A 39 -4.29 -3.25 11.01
C SER A 39 -5.14 -4.40 10.50
N CYS A 40 -5.12 -4.68 9.20
CA CYS A 40 -5.99 -5.69 8.58
C CYS A 40 -5.28 -7.02 8.36
N LEU A 41 -3.95 -7.01 8.29
CA LEU A 41 -3.12 -8.18 8.02
C LEU A 41 -3.46 -8.84 6.68
N ILE A 42 -3.78 -8.04 5.68
CA ILE A 42 -4.03 -8.48 4.31
C ILE A 42 -3.10 -7.71 3.37
N PRO A 43 -2.83 -8.25 2.17
CA PRO A 43 -1.91 -7.58 1.25
C PRO A 43 -2.39 -6.18 0.87
N MET A 44 -1.47 -5.24 0.85
CA MET A 44 -1.73 -3.86 0.53
C MET A 44 -0.61 -3.34 -0.36
N ALA A 45 -0.95 -2.67 -1.46
CA ALA A 45 0.01 -1.99 -2.31
C ALA A 45 0.02 -0.52 -1.96
N VAL A 46 1.21 0.03 -1.75
CA VAL A 46 1.38 1.43 -1.36
C VAL A 46 2.33 2.10 -2.33
N TRP A 47 1.89 3.22 -2.90
CA TRP A 47 2.76 4.06 -3.70
C TRP A 47 3.69 4.83 -2.76
N LYS A 48 4.97 4.92 -3.09
CA LYS A 48 5.94 5.43 -2.12
C LYS A 48 5.90 6.94 -1.93
N GLU A 49 5.54 7.68 -2.97
CA GLU A 49 5.40 9.13 -2.83
C GLU A 49 4.05 9.46 -2.22
N HIS A 50 4.00 10.56 -1.49
CA HIS A 50 2.77 11.04 -0.88
C HIS A 50 1.93 11.75 -1.94
N THR A 51 1.17 10.96 -2.71
CA THR A 51 0.32 11.48 -3.77
C THR A 51 -0.78 10.49 -4.09
N MET A 52 -1.84 10.98 -4.72
CA MET A 52 -2.92 10.14 -5.24
C MET A 52 -2.82 9.95 -6.74
N VAL A 53 -1.97 10.71 -7.41
CA VAL A 53 -1.86 10.69 -8.87
C VAL A 53 -0.59 9.97 -9.27
N ILE A 54 -0.72 8.89 -10.01
CA ILE A 54 0.42 8.13 -10.48
C ILE A 54 0.28 7.86 -11.98
N PRO A 55 1.40 7.64 -12.69
CA PRO A 55 1.33 7.33 -14.11
C PRO A 55 0.52 6.06 -14.36
N LYS A 56 -0.20 6.04 -15.47
CA LYS A 56 -1.08 4.93 -15.79
C LYS A 56 -0.35 3.60 -15.85
N GLU A 57 0.83 3.58 -16.45
CA GLU A 57 1.57 2.32 -16.58
C GLU A 57 2.00 1.77 -15.23
N TYR A 58 2.29 2.64 -14.26
CA TYR A 58 2.60 2.20 -12.92
C TYR A 58 1.36 1.75 -12.17
N SER A 59 0.23 2.39 -12.43
CA SER A 59 -1.04 1.96 -11.85
C SER A 59 -1.36 0.54 -12.28
N GLU A 60 -1.22 0.25 -13.57
CA GLU A 60 -1.48 -1.08 -14.10
C GLU A 60 -0.50 -2.10 -13.56
N LEU A 61 0.77 -1.74 -13.48
CA LEU A 61 1.80 -2.63 -12.96
C LEU A 61 1.55 -2.95 -11.48
N MET A 62 1.27 -1.94 -10.68
CA MET A 62 1.03 -2.13 -9.25
C MET A 62 -0.19 -3.02 -9.02
N GLU A 63 -1.25 -2.80 -9.78
CA GLU A 63 -2.44 -3.63 -9.67
C GLU A 63 -2.15 -5.08 -10.07
N SER A 64 -1.41 -5.28 -11.15
CA SER A 64 -1.02 -6.61 -11.60
C SER A 64 -0.19 -7.34 -10.55
N MET A 65 0.75 -6.64 -9.93
CA MET A 65 1.58 -7.24 -8.89
C MET A 65 0.78 -7.55 -7.64
N LEU A 66 -0.15 -6.65 -7.27
CA LEU A 66 -1.00 -6.91 -6.11
C LEU A 66 -1.89 -8.13 -6.35
N HIS A 67 -2.38 -8.31 -7.57
CA HIS A 67 -3.12 -9.53 -7.91
C HIS A 67 -2.28 -10.79 -7.73
N LYS A 68 -1.03 -10.75 -8.15
CA LYS A 68 -0.15 -11.91 -7.99
C LYS A 68 0.05 -12.26 -6.51
N VAL A 69 0.28 -11.25 -5.69
CA VAL A 69 0.43 -11.45 -4.25
C VAL A 69 -0.86 -11.98 -3.65
N ALA A 70 -1.99 -11.39 -4.03
CA ALA A 70 -3.29 -11.79 -3.50
C ALA A 70 -3.62 -13.24 -3.84
N LYS A 71 -3.30 -13.68 -5.05
CA LYS A 71 -3.55 -15.06 -5.45
C LYS A 71 -2.78 -16.04 -4.56
N LYS A 72 -1.54 -15.71 -4.24
CA LYS A 72 -0.75 -16.54 -3.35
C LYS A 72 -1.29 -16.50 -1.92
N PHE A 73 -1.70 -15.32 -1.47
CA PHE A 73 -2.15 -15.13 -0.11
C PHE A 73 -3.47 -15.85 0.15
N TYR A 74 -4.44 -15.70 -0.76
CA TYR A 74 -5.76 -16.30 -0.59
C TYR A 74 -5.86 -17.73 -1.13
N GLY A 75 -4.96 -18.08 -2.04
CA GLY A 75 -5.00 -19.41 -2.66
C GLY A 75 -6.23 -19.57 -3.54
N ASN A 76 -6.65 -20.83 -3.70
CA ASN A 76 -7.83 -21.12 -4.50
C ASN A 76 -9.11 -21.19 -3.67
N GLU A 77 -9.00 -21.02 -2.37
CA GLU A 77 -10.13 -21.22 -1.45
C GLU A 77 -10.97 -19.97 -1.29
N TYR A 78 -10.40 -18.80 -1.49
CA TYR A 78 -11.09 -17.55 -1.22
C TYR A 78 -11.05 -16.66 -2.44
N ALA A 79 -12.21 -16.11 -2.77
CA ALA A 79 -12.29 -15.01 -3.72
C ALA A 79 -11.81 -13.72 -3.07
N TYR A 80 -11.26 -12.81 -3.86
CA TYR A 80 -10.80 -11.53 -3.36
C TYR A 80 -11.08 -10.45 -4.41
N HIS A 81 -10.96 -9.21 -3.99
CA HIS A 81 -11.05 -8.07 -4.91
C HIS A 81 -10.04 -7.00 -4.50
N ILE A 82 -9.70 -6.13 -5.43
CA ILE A 82 -8.81 -5.02 -5.13
C ILE A 82 -9.67 -3.83 -4.70
N ASP A 83 -9.49 -3.44 -3.45
CA ASP A 83 -10.25 -2.34 -2.86
C ASP A 83 -9.42 -1.06 -3.01
N LYS A 84 -9.85 -0.18 -3.88
CA LYS A 84 -9.16 1.08 -4.15
C LYS A 84 -9.72 2.26 -3.35
N ASN A 85 -10.63 2.00 -2.44
CA ASN A 85 -11.18 3.04 -1.59
C ASN A 85 -10.15 3.48 -0.55
N GLN A 86 -9.95 4.78 -0.46
CA GLN A 86 -9.07 5.39 0.52
C GLN A 86 -9.87 5.66 1.78
N ARG A 87 -9.95 4.67 2.68
CA ARG A 87 -10.90 4.74 3.80
C ARG A 87 -10.43 5.62 4.95
N LYS A 88 -9.15 5.54 5.30
CA LYS A 88 -8.60 6.30 6.44
C LYS A 88 -7.64 7.36 5.99
N ILE A 89 -6.79 7.03 5.03
CA ILE A 89 -5.78 7.94 4.51
C ILE A 89 -6.21 8.30 3.09
N PHE A 90 -6.62 9.55 2.88
CA PHE A 90 -7.24 9.97 1.62
C PHE A 90 -6.25 10.53 0.61
N ASP A 91 -5.06 10.89 1.04
CA ASP A 91 -4.13 11.64 0.19
C ASP A 91 -2.82 10.90 -0.09
N HIS A 92 -2.79 9.60 0.18
CA HIS A 92 -1.63 8.77 -0.13
C HIS A 92 -2.14 7.47 -0.74
N LEU A 93 -1.82 7.25 -2.01
CA LEU A 93 -2.40 6.13 -2.78
C LEU A 93 -2.01 4.79 -2.19
N HIS A 94 -3.01 3.98 -1.90
CA HIS A 94 -2.83 2.61 -1.44
C HIS A 94 -4.09 1.80 -1.74
N TRP A 95 -3.90 0.52 -2.04
CA TRP A 95 -4.99 -0.40 -2.35
C TRP A 95 -4.84 -1.66 -1.52
N HIS A 96 -5.97 -2.21 -1.09
CA HIS A 96 -5.99 -3.49 -0.36
C HIS A 96 -6.50 -4.61 -1.24
N ALA A 97 -5.96 -5.82 -1.07
CA ALA A 97 -6.54 -7.02 -1.64
C ALA A 97 -7.39 -7.67 -0.56
N ARG A 98 -8.71 -7.46 -0.65
CA ARG A 98 -9.63 -7.91 0.39
C ARG A 98 -10.35 -9.19 -0.02
N LYS A 99 -10.61 -10.03 0.96
CA LYS A 99 -11.47 -11.19 0.77
C LYS A 99 -12.85 -10.72 0.34
N ALA A 100 -13.36 -11.35 -0.68
CA ALA A 100 -14.67 -11.00 -1.21
C ALA A 100 -15.81 -11.44 -0.26
#